data_d4380f695d59a710ce988bb4cc6e5d73
#
_entry.id   d4380f695d59a710ce988bb4cc6e5d73
#
_cell.length_a   1.000
_cell.length_b   1.000
_cell.length_c   1.000
_cell.angle_alpha   90.00
_cell.angle_beta   90.00
_cell.angle_gamma   90.00
#
_symmetry.space_group_name_H-M   'P 1'
#
loop_
_entity.id
_entity.type
_entity.pdbx_description
1 polymer ?
#
loop_
_entity_poly.entity_id
_entity_poly.type
_entity_poly.pdbx_seq_one_letter_code
_entity_poly.pdbx_strand_id
1 'polypeptide(L)'
;MKTTLLVISILVVALVLPALAAAQAGDRHPTMKVGTVTVARGQKAGGTLDVPAGSDAATRIPVVVVHGVRPGPVLALVAGAHGTEYSSIVALERLIDQLEPAQISGTVIIVPLVNLASFEQRVAHVNPVDGKSMNRFYPGNMTGTQTERASAVITREVVEQCDHLMDLHGGDTDESLRPYSYWTVTGNAAQDRVSHEMALAFGLDHIIISADRPKDPNASRYLENTATTRGKPSLTAEAGHAGTVETDDVNVLVNGCVNVMRYLKMISGEAKMVEHPVWIERVQAVTSEVGGMFYPLVKRGTYAAQGMVIGYVTDYVGKKILDVRAPVAGVVLFIRAVPSLVKGDTLVSVGAVGSDEKYVK
;
A
#
# COMPACT_ATOMS: atom_id res chain seq x y z
N MET A 1 65.93 -54.34 -39.17
CA MET A 1 64.73 -54.16 -38.31
C MET A 1 64.78 -52.74 -37.74
N LYS A 2 63.99 -51.84 -38.29
CA LYS A 2 63.91 -50.44 -37.85
C LYS A 2 62.61 -50.27 -37.06
N THR A 3 62.68 -50.05 -35.72
CA THR A 3 61.57 -49.83 -34.84
C THR A 3 61.22 -48.35 -34.83
N THR A 4 60.08 -48.02 -35.41
CA THR A 4 59.59 -46.65 -35.43
C THR A 4 58.79 -46.37 -34.16
N LEU A 5 59.27 -45.46 -33.28
CA LEU A 5 58.52 -44.96 -32.16
C LEU A 5 57.46 -43.93 -32.60
N LEU A 6 56.20 -44.24 -32.34
CA LEU A 6 55.08 -43.31 -32.53
C LEU A 6 54.91 -42.45 -31.32
N VAL A 7 55.24 -41.19 -31.44
CA VAL A 7 54.97 -40.21 -30.32
C VAL A 7 53.57 -39.65 -30.52
N ILE A 8 52.64 -40.02 -29.64
CA ILE A 8 51.29 -39.45 -29.60
C ILE A 8 51.33 -38.17 -28.75
N SER A 9 51.25 -37.01 -29.41
CA SER A 9 51.08 -35.72 -28.76
C SER A 9 49.61 -35.55 -28.38
N ILE A 10 49.31 -35.61 -27.06
CA ILE A 10 47.99 -35.27 -26.54
C ILE A 10 47.90 -33.75 -26.45
N LEU A 11 47.10 -33.18 -27.34
CA LEU A 11 46.75 -31.74 -27.32
C LEU A 11 45.66 -31.54 -26.26
N VAL A 12 46.02 -31.02 -25.08
CA VAL A 12 45.06 -30.59 -24.05
C VAL A 12 44.53 -29.24 -24.52
N VAL A 13 43.34 -29.24 -25.12
CA VAL A 13 42.56 -28.03 -25.36
C VAL A 13 41.93 -27.60 -24.03
N ALA A 14 42.55 -26.65 -23.35
CA ALA A 14 41.94 -25.97 -22.23
C ALA A 14 40.76 -25.12 -22.76
N LEU A 15 39.54 -25.58 -22.58
CA LEU A 15 38.33 -24.81 -22.76
C LEU A 15 38.31 -23.72 -21.66
N VAL A 16 38.84 -22.55 -21.97
CA VAL A 16 38.61 -21.33 -21.21
C VAL A 16 37.17 -20.91 -21.50
N LEU A 17 36.24 -21.34 -20.65
CA LEU A 17 34.92 -20.75 -20.58
C LEU A 17 35.13 -19.27 -20.22
N PRO A 18 34.64 -18.31 -21.04
CA PRO A 18 34.60 -16.94 -20.57
C PRO A 18 33.58 -16.94 -19.38
N ALA A 19 34.08 -16.80 -18.15
CA ALA A 19 33.26 -16.35 -17.04
C ALA A 19 32.67 -15.00 -17.51
N LEU A 20 31.40 -14.98 -17.87
CA LEU A 20 30.65 -13.73 -17.96
C LEU A 20 30.80 -13.08 -16.57
N ALA A 21 31.74 -12.18 -16.46
CA ALA A 21 31.73 -11.17 -15.41
C ALA A 21 30.46 -10.36 -15.66
N ALA A 22 29.37 -10.76 -15.01
CA ALA A 22 28.26 -9.86 -14.78
C ALA A 22 28.91 -8.64 -14.14
N ALA A 23 29.03 -7.54 -14.89
CA ALA A 23 29.45 -6.27 -14.35
C ALA A 23 28.55 -6.05 -13.17
N GLN A 24 29.06 -6.19 -11.94
CA GLN A 24 28.40 -5.76 -10.73
C GLN A 24 28.21 -4.27 -10.92
N ALA A 25 27.01 -3.87 -11.33
CA ALA A 25 26.58 -2.49 -11.19
C ALA A 25 26.87 -2.17 -9.72
N GLY A 26 27.76 -1.19 -9.50
CA GLY A 26 28.21 -0.86 -8.15
C GLY A 26 26.99 -0.68 -7.25
N ASP A 27 27.09 -1.11 -5.99
CA ASP A 27 25.98 -0.96 -5.04
C ASP A 27 25.57 0.51 -4.95
N ARG A 28 24.35 0.83 -5.40
CA ARG A 28 23.81 2.19 -5.39
C ARG A 28 23.58 2.72 -3.97
N HIS A 29 23.46 1.82 -3.00
CA HIS A 29 23.12 2.12 -1.62
C HIS A 29 24.01 1.31 -0.65
N PRO A 30 25.33 1.58 -0.54
CA PRO A 30 26.20 0.90 0.44
C PRO A 30 25.79 1.22 1.89
N THR A 31 25.21 2.40 2.09
CA THR A 31 24.53 2.83 3.30
C THR A 31 23.19 3.44 2.93
N MET A 32 22.20 3.29 3.81
CA MET A 32 20.88 3.90 3.65
C MET A 32 20.61 4.87 4.78
N LYS A 33 20.20 6.11 4.44
CA LYS A 33 19.80 7.13 5.42
C LYS A 33 18.34 7.53 5.17
N VAL A 34 17.50 7.39 6.20
CA VAL A 34 16.09 7.78 6.18
C VAL A 34 15.77 8.49 7.50
N GLY A 35 15.46 9.78 7.45
CA GLY A 35 15.27 10.58 8.66
C GLY A 35 16.49 10.55 9.58
N THR A 36 16.28 10.13 10.83
CA THR A 36 17.35 9.98 11.84
C THR A 36 18.11 8.64 11.75
N VAL A 37 17.62 7.70 10.91
CA VAL A 37 18.23 6.36 10.77
C VAL A 37 19.33 6.39 9.73
N THR A 38 20.49 5.79 10.05
CA THR A 38 21.55 5.48 9.08
C THR A 38 21.99 4.03 9.32
N VAL A 39 21.94 3.20 8.31
CA VAL A 39 22.30 1.77 8.37
C VAL A 39 23.23 1.38 7.24
N ALA A 40 24.21 0.54 7.54
CA ALA A 40 25.01 -0.15 6.55
C ALA A 40 24.34 -1.46 6.11
N ARG A 41 24.85 -2.10 5.05
CA ARG A 41 24.40 -3.43 4.63
C ARG A 41 24.39 -4.42 5.79
N GLY A 42 23.33 -5.24 5.88
CA GLY A 42 23.15 -6.23 6.93
C GLY A 42 22.63 -5.69 8.26
N GLN A 43 22.19 -4.43 8.31
CA GLN A 43 21.68 -3.80 9.53
C GLN A 43 20.18 -3.49 9.46
N LYS A 44 19.54 -3.50 10.62
CA LYS A 44 18.18 -3.02 10.86
C LYS A 44 18.20 -2.02 12.01
N ALA A 45 17.60 -0.87 11.84
CA ALA A 45 17.48 0.13 12.89
C ALA A 45 16.18 0.92 12.79
N GLY A 46 15.68 1.36 13.94
CA GLY A 46 14.54 2.26 14.08
C GLY A 46 14.97 3.68 14.44
N GLY A 47 14.12 4.63 14.09
CA GLY A 47 14.27 6.05 14.41
C GLY A 47 13.04 6.84 14.03
N THR A 48 13.21 8.11 13.65
CA THR A 48 12.10 9.00 13.33
C THR A 48 12.34 9.82 12.06
N LEU A 49 11.24 10.17 11.41
CA LEU A 49 11.19 11.29 10.47
C LEU A 49 10.69 12.50 11.25
N ASP A 50 11.53 13.47 11.43
CA ASP A 50 11.19 14.66 12.21
C ASP A 50 10.41 15.66 11.37
N VAL A 51 9.20 16.00 11.82
CA VAL A 51 8.34 17.03 11.24
C VAL A 51 8.46 18.28 12.11
N PRO A 52 9.12 19.34 11.64
CA PRO A 52 9.36 20.53 12.44
C PRO A 52 8.07 21.25 12.81
N ALA A 53 8.09 22.06 13.86
CA ALA A 53 7.01 22.99 14.17
C ALA A 53 6.82 24.02 13.05
N GLY A 54 5.61 24.54 12.91
CA GLY A 54 5.21 25.58 11.98
C GLY A 54 4.06 26.40 12.54
N SER A 55 2.92 26.44 11.83
CA SER A 55 1.67 27.03 12.33
C SER A 55 1.11 26.26 13.53
N ASP A 56 1.52 25.04 13.72
CA ASP A 56 1.15 24.11 14.77
C ASP A 56 2.36 23.28 15.24
N ALA A 57 2.16 22.39 16.22
CA ALA A 57 3.24 21.68 16.88
C ALA A 57 4.05 20.77 15.94
N ALA A 58 5.32 20.54 16.31
CA ALA A 58 6.15 19.50 15.71
C ALA A 58 5.56 18.12 16.01
N THR A 59 5.89 17.13 15.14
CA THR A 59 5.62 15.73 15.38
C THR A 59 6.76 14.86 14.90
N ARG A 60 6.74 13.58 15.24
CA ARG A 60 7.72 12.58 14.81
C ARG A 60 7.00 11.36 14.25
N ILE A 61 7.43 10.91 13.11
CA ILE A 61 6.88 9.74 12.45
C ILE A 61 7.85 8.59 12.66
N PRO A 62 7.47 7.45 13.27
CA PRO A 62 8.35 6.32 13.45
C PRO A 62 8.73 5.70 12.10
N VAL A 63 9.99 5.32 11.97
CA VAL A 63 10.52 4.65 10.78
C VAL A 63 11.50 3.55 11.19
N VAL A 64 11.43 2.42 10.48
CA VAL A 64 12.41 1.34 10.56
C VAL A 64 13.00 1.12 9.17
N VAL A 65 14.33 0.96 9.11
CA VAL A 65 15.03 0.62 7.87
C VAL A 65 15.68 -0.74 8.04
N VAL A 66 15.29 -1.69 7.19
CA VAL A 66 15.91 -3.01 7.09
C VAL A 66 16.77 -3.02 5.83
N HIS A 67 18.08 -2.91 5.99
CA HIS A 67 19.04 -2.84 4.88
C HIS A 67 19.70 -4.20 4.68
N GLY A 68 19.28 -4.91 3.64
CA GLY A 68 19.68 -6.26 3.35
C GLY A 68 21.19 -6.41 3.04
N VAL A 69 21.73 -7.61 3.26
CA VAL A 69 23.15 -7.92 2.99
C VAL A 69 23.52 -7.89 1.50
N ARG A 70 22.54 -8.01 0.61
CA ARG A 70 22.74 -7.98 -0.85
C ARG A 70 22.15 -6.72 -1.46
N PRO A 71 22.77 -6.18 -2.53
CA PRO A 71 22.14 -5.14 -3.34
C PRO A 71 20.77 -5.58 -3.89
N GLY A 72 19.87 -4.63 -4.11
CA GLY A 72 18.53 -4.86 -4.64
C GLY A 72 17.69 -3.57 -4.61
N PRO A 73 16.39 -3.65 -4.90
CA PRO A 73 15.51 -2.50 -4.91
C PRO A 73 15.25 -1.95 -3.50
N VAL A 74 14.77 -0.71 -3.45
CA VAL A 74 14.26 -0.08 -2.23
C VAL A 74 12.73 -0.12 -2.26
N LEU A 75 12.14 -0.83 -1.31
CA LEU A 75 10.69 -0.93 -1.13
C LEU A 75 10.27 -0.10 0.08
N ALA A 76 9.32 0.80 -0.10
CA ALA A 76 8.68 1.52 0.98
C ALA A 76 7.33 0.87 1.35
N LEU A 77 7.12 0.63 2.63
CA LEU A 77 5.88 0.16 3.24
C LEU A 77 5.40 1.25 4.19
N VAL A 78 4.20 1.78 3.96
CA VAL A 78 3.67 2.90 4.74
C VAL A 78 2.27 2.56 5.22
N ALA A 79 1.96 2.83 6.48
CA ALA A 79 0.64 2.66 7.07
C ALA A 79 0.29 3.79 8.03
N GLY A 80 -0.94 3.82 8.52
CA GLY A 80 -1.39 4.75 9.55
C GLY A 80 -1.48 6.19 9.08
N ALA A 81 -1.75 6.44 7.79
CA ALA A 81 -2.20 7.74 7.30
C ALA A 81 -3.48 8.19 8.01
N HIS A 82 -4.35 7.23 8.33
CA HIS A 82 -5.41 7.35 9.30
C HIS A 82 -5.02 6.50 10.53
N GLY A 83 -4.86 7.16 11.67
CA GLY A 83 -4.24 6.53 12.85
C GLY A 83 -5.11 5.50 13.56
N THR A 84 -6.38 5.35 13.17
CA THR A 84 -7.34 4.38 13.71
C THR A 84 -7.57 3.16 12.79
N GLU A 85 -6.84 3.06 11.69
CA GLU A 85 -6.81 1.88 10.82
C GLU A 85 -5.79 0.85 11.36
N TYR A 86 -6.08 0.30 12.55
CA TYR A 86 -5.12 -0.48 13.33
C TYR A 86 -4.64 -1.74 12.64
N SER A 87 -5.43 -2.37 11.76
CA SER A 87 -5.02 -3.60 11.05
C SER A 87 -3.76 -3.39 10.21
N SER A 88 -3.65 -2.27 9.49
CA SER A 88 -2.49 -1.94 8.66
C SER A 88 -1.27 -1.57 9.50
N ILE A 89 -1.47 -0.84 10.60
CA ILE A 89 -0.42 -0.44 11.54
C ILE A 89 0.20 -1.70 12.19
N VAL A 90 -0.63 -2.59 12.72
CA VAL A 90 -0.20 -3.85 13.37
C VAL A 90 0.42 -4.81 12.35
N ALA A 91 -0.05 -4.80 11.11
CA ALA A 91 0.57 -5.61 10.05
C ALA A 91 2.03 -5.21 9.81
N LEU A 92 2.33 -3.90 9.73
CA LEU A 92 3.71 -3.44 9.59
C LEU A 92 4.54 -3.65 10.86
N GLU A 93 3.96 -3.51 12.05
CA GLU A 93 4.63 -3.84 13.31
C GLU A 93 5.08 -5.30 13.33
N ARG A 94 4.18 -6.24 13.00
CA ARG A 94 4.51 -7.68 12.90
C ARG A 94 5.57 -7.96 11.83
N LEU A 95 5.53 -7.25 10.71
CA LEU A 95 6.48 -7.42 9.64
C LEU A 95 7.89 -6.95 10.04
N ILE A 96 8.00 -5.87 10.81
CA ILE A 96 9.27 -5.38 11.36
C ILE A 96 9.99 -6.50 12.14
N ASP A 97 9.26 -7.23 12.97
CA ASP A 97 9.85 -8.33 13.77
C ASP A 97 10.30 -9.50 12.89
N GLN A 98 9.61 -9.77 11.79
CA GLN A 98 9.88 -10.92 10.91
C GLN A 98 11.03 -10.68 9.93
N LEU A 99 11.35 -9.44 9.60
CA LEU A 99 12.33 -9.13 8.57
C LEU A 99 13.76 -9.13 9.12
N GLU A 100 14.58 -10.06 8.59
CA GLU A 100 15.99 -10.19 8.93
C GLU A 100 16.87 -9.72 7.78
N PRO A 101 17.80 -8.75 8.01
CA PRO A 101 18.68 -8.23 6.97
C PRO A 101 19.45 -9.28 6.19
N ALA A 102 19.85 -10.38 6.88
CA ALA A 102 20.58 -11.49 6.28
C ALA A 102 19.81 -12.18 5.14
N GLN A 103 18.48 -12.11 5.16
CA GLN A 103 17.60 -12.77 4.18
C GLN A 103 17.19 -11.83 3.03
N ILE A 104 17.52 -10.53 3.13
CA ILE A 104 17.00 -9.49 2.22
C ILE A 104 18.04 -9.09 1.16
N SER A 105 17.57 -8.91 -0.07
CA SER A 105 18.24 -8.18 -1.14
C SER A 105 17.56 -6.82 -1.32
N GLY A 106 18.35 -5.73 -1.26
CA GLY A 106 17.81 -4.37 -1.29
C GLY A 106 17.52 -3.81 0.10
N THR A 107 16.56 -2.90 0.18
CA THR A 107 16.20 -2.17 1.41
C THR A 107 14.69 -2.16 1.58
N VAL A 108 14.22 -2.33 2.81
CA VAL A 108 12.82 -2.08 3.16
C VAL A 108 12.77 -0.89 4.11
N ILE A 109 12.08 0.17 3.69
CA ILE A 109 11.75 1.33 4.53
C ILE A 109 10.34 1.11 5.05
N ILE A 110 10.15 1.05 6.37
CA ILE A 110 8.87 0.77 6.99
C ILE A 110 8.45 1.96 7.85
N VAL A 111 7.32 2.56 7.51
CA VAL A 111 6.67 3.62 8.28
C VAL A 111 5.34 3.06 8.81
N PRO A 112 5.31 2.48 10.01
CA PRO A 112 4.13 1.79 10.49
C PRO A 112 2.99 2.73 10.88
N LEU A 113 3.29 3.98 11.20
CA LEU A 113 2.30 4.94 11.70
C LEU A 113 2.66 6.38 11.31
N VAL A 114 2.00 6.92 10.29
CA VAL A 114 2.26 8.28 9.82
C VAL A 114 1.59 9.33 10.72
N ASN A 115 0.32 9.12 11.07
CA ASN A 115 -0.51 10.10 11.79
C ASN A 115 -0.60 9.75 13.28
N LEU A 116 0.48 10.07 14.02
CA LEU A 116 0.59 9.75 15.44
C LEU A 116 -0.53 10.42 16.28
N ALA A 117 -0.88 11.66 15.97
CA ALA A 117 -1.92 12.38 16.72
C ALA A 117 -3.31 11.73 16.57
N SER A 118 -3.67 11.27 15.37
CA SER A 118 -4.90 10.51 15.13
C SER A 118 -4.91 9.20 15.94
N PHE A 119 -3.79 8.47 15.95
CA PHE A 119 -3.63 7.23 16.70
C PHE A 119 -3.79 7.44 18.20
N GLU A 120 -3.04 8.38 18.79
CA GLU A 120 -3.04 8.63 20.24
C GLU A 120 -4.39 9.15 20.74
N GLN A 121 -5.04 10.01 19.96
CA GLN A 121 -6.34 10.60 20.30
C GLN A 121 -7.54 9.76 19.82
N ARG A 122 -7.30 8.70 19.05
CA ARG A 122 -8.34 7.83 18.45
C ARG A 122 -9.34 8.61 17.61
N VAL A 123 -8.84 9.54 16.80
CA VAL A 123 -9.65 10.35 15.89
C VAL A 123 -9.60 9.76 14.49
N ALA A 124 -10.75 9.35 13.98
CA ALA A 124 -10.91 8.77 12.66
C ALA A 124 -10.60 9.76 11.53
N HIS A 125 -10.11 9.27 10.41
CA HIS A 125 -9.95 9.91 9.10
C HIS A 125 -9.03 11.13 9.04
N VAL A 126 -8.84 11.88 10.11
CA VAL A 126 -8.12 13.15 10.09
C VAL A 126 -7.06 13.26 11.19
N ASN A 127 -6.10 14.14 10.97
CA ASN A 127 -5.20 14.59 12.03
C ASN A 127 -5.96 15.59 12.94
N PRO A 128 -6.17 15.31 14.22
CA PRO A 128 -6.89 16.21 15.13
C PRO A 128 -6.19 17.56 15.38
N VAL A 129 -4.92 17.69 15.03
CA VAL A 129 -4.17 18.95 15.20
C VAL A 129 -4.64 20.02 14.19
N ASP A 130 -4.97 19.60 12.96
CA ASP A 130 -5.33 20.55 11.89
C ASP A 130 -6.61 20.17 11.12
N GLY A 131 -7.28 19.07 11.51
CA GLY A 131 -8.53 18.59 10.89
C GLY A 131 -8.37 18.06 9.46
N LYS A 132 -7.16 17.78 9.01
CA LYS A 132 -6.86 17.36 7.63
C LYS A 132 -6.63 15.85 7.53
N SER A 133 -7.12 15.24 6.43
CA SER A 133 -6.80 13.85 6.09
C SER A 133 -5.45 13.80 5.35
N MET A 134 -4.51 12.96 5.83
CA MET A 134 -3.19 12.80 5.19
C MET A 134 -3.32 12.51 3.69
N ASN A 135 -4.15 11.57 3.31
CA ASN A 135 -4.37 11.17 1.91
C ASN A 135 -5.21 12.18 1.09
N ARG A 136 -5.02 13.48 1.34
CA ARG A 136 -5.56 14.58 0.51
C ARG A 136 -4.55 15.69 0.30
N PHE A 137 -3.40 15.62 1.02
CA PHE A 137 -2.43 16.71 1.09
C PHE A 137 -1.02 16.35 0.58
N TYR A 138 -0.83 15.14 0.02
CA TYR A 138 0.41 14.83 -0.68
C TYR A 138 0.55 15.65 -1.98
N PRO A 139 1.76 16.04 -2.41
CA PRO A 139 3.07 15.69 -1.86
C PRO A 139 3.46 16.48 -0.61
N GLY A 140 2.61 17.35 -0.11
CA GLY A 140 2.82 18.12 1.10
C GLY A 140 3.43 19.51 0.87
N ASN A 141 3.52 20.27 1.95
CA ASN A 141 4.09 21.62 1.96
C ASN A 141 4.78 21.89 3.32
N MET A 142 6.08 22.13 3.30
CA MET A 142 6.88 22.37 4.51
C MET A 142 6.51 23.67 5.27
N THR A 143 5.81 24.61 4.63
CA THR A 143 5.33 25.85 5.25
C THR A 143 3.86 25.79 5.69
N GLY A 144 3.21 24.63 5.47
CA GLY A 144 1.82 24.39 5.78
C GLY A 144 1.58 23.90 7.22
N THR A 145 0.39 23.32 7.44
CA THR A 145 -0.01 22.71 8.72
C THR A 145 0.73 21.40 8.99
N GLN A 146 0.52 20.78 10.15
CA GLN A 146 1.22 19.56 10.54
C GLN A 146 1.04 18.43 9.53
N THR A 147 -0.20 18.20 9.04
CA THR A 147 -0.48 17.23 7.99
C THR A 147 0.28 17.52 6.70
N GLU A 148 0.30 18.77 6.25
CA GLU A 148 1.01 19.15 5.03
C GLU A 148 2.53 18.99 5.16
N ARG A 149 3.09 19.35 6.31
CA ARG A 149 4.53 19.16 6.59
C ARG A 149 4.88 17.67 6.72
N ALA A 150 4.04 16.88 7.40
CA ALA A 150 4.21 15.44 7.50
C ALA A 150 4.20 14.77 6.12
N SER A 151 3.22 15.14 5.26
CA SER A 151 3.18 14.67 3.86
C SER A 151 4.43 15.04 3.08
N ALA A 152 4.96 16.26 3.27
CA ALA A 152 6.19 16.70 2.60
C ALA A 152 7.42 15.92 3.09
N VAL A 153 7.49 15.62 4.40
CA VAL A 153 8.58 14.81 4.98
C VAL A 153 8.51 13.37 4.45
N ILE A 154 7.34 12.74 4.42
CA ILE A 154 7.17 11.39 3.83
C ILE A 154 7.55 11.40 2.35
N THR A 155 7.14 12.40 1.59
CA THR A 155 7.48 12.50 0.17
C THR A 155 9.00 12.53 -0.01
N ARG A 156 9.70 13.42 0.72
CA ARG A 156 11.15 13.59 0.60
C ARG A 156 11.96 12.41 1.14
N GLU A 157 11.61 11.92 2.34
CA GLU A 157 12.44 10.93 3.05
C GLU A 157 12.11 9.48 2.64
N VAL A 158 10.91 9.23 2.09
CA VAL A 158 10.45 7.87 1.78
C VAL A 158 10.16 7.72 0.29
N VAL A 159 9.24 8.51 -0.28
CA VAL A 159 8.80 8.34 -1.67
C VAL A 159 9.95 8.62 -2.65
N GLU A 160 10.75 9.66 -2.44
CA GLU A 160 11.85 10.00 -3.36
C GLU A 160 12.98 8.98 -3.30
N GLN A 161 13.16 8.27 -2.18
CA GLN A 161 14.22 7.30 -1.98
C GLN A 161 13.85 5.86 -2.39
N CYS A 162 12.56 5.53 -2.52
CA CYS A 162 12.15 4.18 -2.89
C CYS A 162 12.13 3.94 -4.41
N ASP A 163 12.25 2.68 -4.81
CA ASP A 163 11.99 2.22 -6.18
C ASP A 163 10.52 1.77 -6.32
N HIS A 164 9.91 1.23 -5.25
CA HIS A 164 8.52 0.74 -5.19
C HIS A 164 7.88 1.16 -3.87
N LEU A 165 6.54 1.31 -3.87
CA LEU A 165 5.82 1.73 -2.67
C LEU A 165 4.53 0.91 -2.48
N MET A 166 4.23 0.56 -1.24
CA MET A 166 2.92 0.05 -0.82
C MET A 166 2.34 0.96 0.27
N ASP A 167 1.12 1.48 0.01
CA ASP A 167 0.32 2.29 0.94
C ASP A 167 -0.74 1.39 1.57
N LEU A 168 -0.60 1.09 2.86
CA LEU A 168 -1.44 0.13 3.55
C LEU A 168 -2.48 0.85 4.40
N HIS A 169 -3.72 0.50 4.18
CA HIS A 169 -4.88 1.03 4.87
C HIS A 169 -5.69 -0.06 5.55
N GLY A 170 -6.66 0.34 6.35
CA GLY A 170 -7.57 -0.57 7.04
C GLY A 170 -8.95 0.04 7.19
N GLY A 171 -9.88 -0.71 7.81
CA GLY A 171 -11.18 -0.16 8.19
C GLY A 171 -11.04 0.76 9.39
N ASP A 172 -11.30 2.04 9.20
CA ASP A 172 -11.39 3.01 10.28
C ASP A 172 -12.56 2.69 11.24
N THR A 173 -12.71 3.39 12.34
CA THR A 173 -13.67 3.08 13.41
C THR A 173 -15.12 2.94 12.95
N ASP A 174 -15.48 3.52 11.83
CA ASP A 174 -16.81 3.47 11.22
C ASP A 174 -16.87 2.71 9.88
N GLU A 175 -15.80 2.03 9.48
CA GLU A 175 -15.67 1.35 8.21
C GLU A 175 -15.59 -0.16 8.32
N SER A 176 -16.24 -0.87 7.43
CA SER A 176 -16.10 -2.31 7.24
C SER A 176 -15.75 -2.58 5.78
N LEU A 177 -14.50 -3.00 5.53
CA LEU A 177 -13.95 -3.13 4.19
C LEU A 177 -13.85 -4.61 3.76
N ARG A 178 -14.41 -4.98 2.61
CA ARG A 178 -13.95 -6.16 1.89
C ARG A 178 -12.47 -5.96 1.58
N PRO A 179 -11.55 -6.85 1.92
CA PRO A 179 -10.14 -6.65 1.53
C PRO A 179 -10.00 -6.49 0.02
N TYR A 180 -9.34 -5.41 -0.43
CA TYR A 180 -9.09 -5.09 -1.84
C TYR A 180 -7.81 -4.27 -2.00
N SER A 181 -7.32 -4.18 -3.23
CA SER A 181 -6.19 -3.31 -3.57
C SER A 181 -6.56 -2.34 -4.70
N TYR A 182 -5.72 -1.33 -4.89
CA TYR A 182 -5.79 -0.42 -6.03
C TYR A 182 -4.59 -0.64 -6.94
N TRP A 183 -4.86 -0.62 -8.23
CA TRP A 183 -3.87 -0.50 -9.28
C TRP A 183 -4.08 0.82 -10.02
N THR A 184 -3.10 1.73 -9.95
CA THR A 184 -3.16 3.01 -10.66
C THR A 184 -2.56 2.86 -12.05
N VAL A 185 -3.33 3.22 -13.07
CA VAL A 185 -2.93 3.24 -14.47
C VAL A 185 -2.43 4.64 -14.82
N THR A 186 -1.12 4.76 -15.07
CA THR A 186 -0.45 6.03 -15.35
C THR A 186 -0.38 6.35 -16.85
N GLY A 187 -0.44 5.32 -17.69
CA GLY A 187 -0.17 5.36 -19.13
C GLY A 187 1.30 5.08 -19.49
N ASN A 188 2.17 4.87 -18.49
CA ASN A 188 3.52 4.34 -18.70
C ASN A 188 3.47 2.81 -18.60
N ALA A 189 3.49 2.12 -19.75
CA ALA A 189 3.28 0.69 -19.82
C ALA A 189 4.27 -0.13 -18.97
N ALA A 190 5.52 0.32 -18.83
CA ALA A 190 6.52 -0.39 -18.01
C ALA A 190 6.20 -0.27 -16.52
N GLN A 191 5.84 0.91 -16.05
CA GLN A 191 5.44 1.17 -14.68
C GLN A 191 4.12 0.49 -14.35
N ASP A 192 3.13 0.63 -15.24
CA ASP A 192 1.78 0.08 -15.06
C ASP A 192 1.81 -1.43 -14.95
N ARG A 193 2.65 -2.10 -15.76
CA ARG A 193 2.86 -3.55 -15.67
C ARG A 193 3.42 -3.97 -14.31
N VAL A 194 4.45 -3.29 -13.80
CA VAL A 194 5.03 -3.65 -12.50
C VAL A 194 4.03 -3.43 -11.38
N SER A 195 3.27 -2.31 -11.38
CA SER A 195 2.21 -2.04 -10.40
C SER A 195 1.08 -3.08 -10.48
N HIS A 196 0.68 -3.49 -11.69
CA HIS A 196 -0.30 -4.54 -11.93
C HIS A 196 0.16 -5.89 -11.34
N GLU A 197 1.39 -6.31 -11.65
CA GLU A 197 1.96 -7.54 -11.14
C GLU A 197 2.16 -7.49 -9.60
N MET A 198 2.52 -6.32 -9.04
CA MET A 198 2.56 -6.12 -7.59
C MET A 198 1.17 -6.29 -6.97
N ALA A 199 0.10 -5.77 -7.58
CA ALA A 199 -1.27 -5.95 -7.09
C ALA A 199 -1.71 -7.42 -7.13
N LEU A 200 -1.40 -8.16 -8.20
CA LEU A 200 -1.65 -9.60 -8.28
C LEU A 200 -0.83 -10.39 -7.25
N ALA A 201 0.44 -10.02 -7.05
CA ALA A 201 1.31 -10.64 -6.05
C ALA A 201 0.87 -10.31 -4.62
N PHE A 202 0.24 -9.15 -4.37
CA PHE A 202 -0.26 -8.83 -3.04
C PHE A 202 -1.29 -9.84 -2.54
N GLY A 203 -2.04 -10.45 -3.45
CA GLY A 203 -2.88 -11.62 -3.17
C GLY A 203 -4.31 -11.29 -2.75
N LEU A 204 -4.75 -10.02 -2.84
CA LEU A 204 -6.16 -9.65 -2.70
C LEU A 204 -6.87 -9.85 -4.05
N ASP A 205 -7.96 -10.60 -4.03
CA ASP A 205 -8.67 -11.02 -5.24
C ASP A 205 -9.52 -9.89 -5.89
N HIS A 206 -9.84 -8.83 -5.14
CA HIS A 206 -10.55 -7.65 -5.66
C HIS A 206 -9.56 -6.51 -5.87
N ILE A 207 -9.47 -6.02 -7.11
CA ILE A 207 -8.52 -4.98 -7.50
C ILE A 207 -9.25 -3.84 -8.19
N ILE A 208 -9.19 -2.64 -7.62
CA ILE A 208 -9.77 -1.43 -8.18
C ILE A 208 -8.79 -0.83 -9.19
N ILE A 209 -9.26 -0.59 -10.41
CA ILE A 209 -8.49 0.09 -11.46
C ILE A 209 -8.70 1.60 -11.33
N SER A 210 -7.64 2.33 -10.99
CA SER A 210 -7.64 3.79 -10.86
C SER A 210 -6.94 4.41 -12.07
N ALA A 211 -7.72 4.85 -13.07
CA ALA A 211 -7.20 5.48 -14.28
C ALA A 211 -7.38 7.02 -14.28
N ASP A 212 -8.01 7.57 -13.25
CA ASP A 212 -8.42 8.98 -13.12
C ASP A 212 -7.55 9.78 -12.13
N ARG A 213 -6.45 9.19 -11.66
CA ARG A 213 -5.55 9.85 -10.72
C ARG A 213 -4.82 11.04 -11.36
N PRO A 214 -4.52 12.10 -10.60
CA PRO A 214 -3.70 13.22 -11.08
C PRO A 214 -2.37 12.74 -11.66
N LYS A 215 -1.94 13.34 -12.78
CA LYS A 215 -0.66 13.03 -13.43
C LYS A 215 0.44 14.04 -13.06
N ASP A 216 0.08 15.21 -12.56
CA ASP A 216 1.02 16.20 -12.05
C ASP A 216 1.55 15.75 -10.66
N PRO A 217 2.87 15.59 -10.49
CA PRO A 217 3.47 15.27 -9.20
C PRO A 217 3.13 16.24 -8.07
N ASN A 218 2.84 17.51 -8.39
CA ASN A 218 2.48 18.53 -7.41
C ASN A 218 0.98 18.51 -7.03
N ALA A 219 0.16 17.76 -7.77
CA ALA A 219 -1.27 17.62 -7.55
C ALA A 219 -1.68 16.20 -7.16
N SER A 220 -0.74 15.39 -6.68
CA SER A 220 -0.95 13.95 -6.47
C SER A 220 -1.98 13.60 -5.39
N ARG A 221 -2.09 14.34 -4.30
CA ARG A 221 -3.03 14.21 -3.17
C ARG A 221 -2.93 12.95 -2.32
N TYR A 222 -2.68 11.78 -2.92
CA TYR A 222 -2.59 10.47 -2.25
C TYR A 222 -1.14 10.01 -2.21
N LEU A 223 -0.76 9.22 -1.20
CA LEU A 223 0.61 8.73 -1.07
C LEU A 223 1.00 7.85 -2.27
N GLU A 224 0.16 6.86 -2.58
CA GLU A 224 0.38 5.96 -3.73
C GLU A 224 0.51 6.77 -5.04
N ASN A 225 -0.40 7.75 -5.26
CA ASN A 225 -0.34 8.61 -6.45
C ASN A 225 0.90 9.51 -6.46
N THR A 226 1.44 9.88 -5.30
CA THR A 226 2.70 10.64 -5.21
C THR A 226 3.87 9.80 -5.68
N ALA A 227 3.87 8.49 -5.43
CA ALA A 227 4.87 7.58 -5.97
C ALA A 227 4.67 7.36 -7.48
N THR A 228 3.46 7.09 -7.95
CA THR A 228 3.19 6.83 -9.38
C THR A 228 3.51 8.02 -10.26
N THR A 229 3.20 9.25 -9.85
CA THR A 229 3.56 10.47 -10.60
C THR A 229 5.05 10.74 -10.66
N ARG A 230 5.85 10.07 -9.83
CA ARG A 230 7.34 10.09 -9.83
C ARG A 230 7.95 8.87 -10.53
N GLY A 231 7.14 8.13 -11.29
CA GLY A 231 7.60 6.98 -12.06
C GLY A 231 7.84 5.71 -11.23
N LYS A 232 7.36 5.65 -9.99
CA LYS A 232 7.57 4.54 -9.08
C LYS A 232 6.35 3.62 -9.08
N PRO A 233 6.51 2.33 -9.45
CA PRO A 233 5.45 1.35 -9.31
C PRO A 233 4.97 1.27 -7.88
N SER A 234 3.65 1.27 -7.68
CA SER A 234 3.06 1.27 -6.35
C SER A 234 1.64 0.68 -6.34
N LEU A 235 1.18 0.32 -5.17
CA LEU A 235 -0.20 -0.10 -4.94
C LEU A 235 -0.69 0.46 -3.59
N THR A 236 -2.02 0.56 -3.45
CA THR A 236 -2.69 0.69 -2.15
C THR A 236 -3.40 -0.62 -1.82
N ALA A 237 -3.37 -1.04 -0.57
CA ALA A 237 -4.10 -2.21 -0.09
C ALA A 237 -4.93 -1.86 1.14
N GLU A 238 -6.15 -2.38 1.17
CA GLU A 238 -7.16 -2.10 2.18
C GLU A 238 -7.65 -3.39 2.82
N ALA A 239 -7.55 -3.52 4.15
CA ALA A 239 -8.16 -4.63 4.88
C ALA A 239 -8.40 -4.24 6.33
N GLY A 240 -9.66 -4.27 6.78
CA GLY A 240 -10.01 -3.93 8.16
C GLY A 240 -11.49 -3.78 8.42
N HIS A 241 -11.83 -3.67 9.70
CA HIS A 241 -13.19 -3.54 10.17
C HIS A 241 -13.24 -2.75 11.48
N ALA A 242 -13.97 -1.64 11.50
CA ALA A 242 -14.38 -0.88 12.69
C ALA A 242 -13.22 -0.52 13.65
N GLY A 243 -12.03 -0.20 13.13
CA GLY A 243 -10.87 0.08 13.96
C GLY A 243 -10.47 -1.10 14.86
N THR A 244 -10.70 -2.34 14.44
CA THR A 244 -10.31 -3.54 15.17
C THR A 244 -9.04 -4.17 14.60
N VAL A 245 -8.47 -5.15 15.34
CA VAL A 245 -7.29 -5.90 14.92
C VAL A 245 -7.70 -7.35 14.67
N GLU A 246 -8.54 -7.54 13.64
CA GLU A 246 -8.92 -8.89 13.22
C GLU A 246 -7.73 -9.64 12.65
N THR A 247 -7.51 -10.86 13.11
CA THR A 247 -6.35 -11.68 12.70
C THR A 247 -6.28 -11.88 11.19
N ASP A 248 -7.42 -12.10 10.54
CA ASP A 248 -7.48 -12.32 9.09
C ASP A 248 -7.11 -11.06 8.31
N ASP A 249 -7.65 -9.88 8.71
CA ASP A 249 -7.34 -8.61 8.07
C ASP A 249 -5.86 -8.24 8.22
N VAL A 250 -5.26 -8.47 9.39
CA VAL A 250 -3.81 -8.27 9.61
C VAL A 250 -2.98 -9.25 8.78
N ASN A 251 -3.35 -10.53 8.77
CA ASN A 251 -2.59 -11.56 8.06
C ASN A 251 -2.58 -11.36 6.54
N VAL A 252 -3.68 -10.92 5.94
CA VAL A 252 -3.69 -10.67 4.48
C VAL A 252 -2.74 -9.52 4.12
N LEU A 253 -2.63 -8.49 4.95
CA LEU A 253 -1.68 -7.38 4.75
C LEU A 253 -0.23 -7.83 4.92
N VAL A 254 0.10 -8.57 5.99
CA VAL A 254 1.46 -9.12 6.21
C VAL A 254 1.85 -10.05 5.05
N ASN A 255 1.00 -11.01 4.71
CA ASN A 255 1.26 -11.98 3.66
C ASN A 255 1.39 -11.31 2.29
N GLY A 256 0.58 -10.29 2.02
CA GLY A 256 0.65 -9.50 0.81
C GLY A 256 2.00 -8.80 0.66
N CYS A 257 2.48 -8.13 1.71
CA CYS A 257 3.80 -7.49 1.73
C CYS A 257 4.92 -8.50 1.47
N VAL A 258 4.90 -9.64 2.17
CA VAL A 258 5.91 -10.71 1.99
C VAL A 258 5.88 -11.25 0.56
N ASN A 259 4.70 -11.42 -0.02
CA ASN A 259 4.58 -11.98 -1.35
C ASN A 259 5.03 -10.99 -2.45
N VAL A 260 4.76 -9.69 -2.29
CA VAL A 260 5.33 -8.64 -3.17
C VAL A 260 6.85 -8.59 -3.04
N MET A 261 7.42 -8.76 -1.83
CA MET A 261 8.88 -8.86 -1.66
C MET A 261 9.47 -10.07 -2.43
N ARG A 262 8.75 -11.21 -2.50
CA ARG A 262 9.14 -12.35 -3.35
C ARG A 262 9.09 -12.00 -4.84
N TYR A 263 8.01 -11.34 -5.27
CA TYR A 263 7.87 -10.87 -6.66
C TYR A 263 9.03 -9.95 -7.05
N LEU A 264 9.39 -9.00 -6.20
CA LEU A 264 10.52 -8.08 -6.40
C LEU A 264 11.89 -8.75 -6.19
N LYS A 265 11.96 -10.06 -5.91
CA LYS A 265 13.18 -10.82 -5.65
C LYS A 265 14.00 -10.28 -4.46
N MET A 266 13.34 -9.64 -3.52
CA MET A 266 13.98 -9.13 -2.30
C MET A 266 14.21 -10.23 -1.26
N ILE A 267 13.35 -11.25 -1.23
CA ILE A 267 13.48 -12.44 -0.38
C ILE A 267 13.33 -13.71 -1.23
N SER A 268 13.77 -14.83 -0.67
CA SER A 268 13.67 -16.14 -1.34
C SER A 268 12.21 -16.62 -1.44
N GLY A 269 11.97 -17.53 -2.39
CA GLY A 269 10.67 -18.14 -2.66
C GLY A 269 10.02 -17.54 -3.93
N GLU A 270 8.99 -18.23 -4.41
CA GLU A 270 8.19 -17.80 -5.55
C GLU A 270 6.99 -16.98 -5.09
N ALA A 271 6.68 -15.93 -5.83
CA ALA A 271 5.48 -15.13 -5.61
C ALA A 271 4.26 -15.93 -6.09
N LYS A 272 3.22 -15.95 -5.28
CA LYS A 272 1.91 -16.50 -5.66
C LYS A 272 1.08 -15.35 -6.22
N MET A 273 0.69 -15.47 -7.47
CA MET A 273 -0.16 -14.47 -8.13
C MET A 273 -1.64 -14.85 -7.96
N VAL A 274 -2.51 -13.85 -7.87
CA VAL A 274 -3.96 -14.09 -7.97
C VAL A 274 -4.28 -14.59 -9.38
N GLU A 275 -4.82 -15.80 -9.50
CA GLU A 275 -5.13 -16.42 -10.79
C GLU A 275 -6.43 -15.90 -11.41
N HIS A 276 -7.40 -15.53 -10.58
CA HIS A 276 -8.74 -15.09 -11.02
C HIS A 276 -9.12 -13.78 -10.30
N PRO A 277 -8.47 -12.65 -10.64
CA PRO A 277 -8.78 -11.37 -10.03
C PRO A 277 -10.17 -10.87 -10.45
N VAL A 278 -10.84 -10.22 -9.50
CA VAL A 278 -12.08 -9.49 -9.75
C VAL A 278 -11.70 -8.02 -9.94
N TRP A 279 -11.67 -7.59 -11.19
CA TRP A 279 -11.37 -6.21 -11.54
C TRP A 279 -12.56 -5.31 -11.28
N ILE A 280 -12.33 -4.19 -10.60
CA ILE A 280 -13.35 -3.18 -10.30
C ILE A 280 -13.05 -1.94 -11.13
N GLU A 281 -13.87 -1.68 -12.13
CA GLU A 281 -13.67 -0.53 -13.05
C GLU A 281 -14.16 0.78 -12.47
N ARG A 282 -15.15 0.73 -11.57
CA ARG A 282 -15.78 1.92 -11.01
C ARG A 282 -16.32 1.62 -9.61
N VAL A 283 -16.05 2.51 -8.69
CA VAL A 283 -16.64 2.48 -7.34
C VAL A 283 -17.68 3.58 -7.24
N GLN A 284 -18.89 3.24 -6.79
CA GLN A 284 -19.96 4.21 -6.53
C GLN A 284 -20.33 4.18 -5.06
N ALA A 285 -20.20 5.35 -4.43
CA ALA A 285 -20.61 5.55 -3.04
C ALA A 285 -22.07 5.99 -2.96
N VAL A 286 -22.74 5.52 -1.91
CA VAL A 286 -24.05 6.05 -1.47
C VAL A 286 -23.78 6.88 -0.24
N THR A 287 -24.02 8.18 -0.33
CA THR A 287 -23.92 9.12 0.78
C THR A 287 -25.31 9.41 1.36
N SER A 288 -25.37 9.62 2.67
CA SER A 288 -26.64 9.94 3.31
C SER A 288 -27.04 11.40 3.10
N GLU A 289 -28.29 11.63 2.77
CA GLU A 289 -28.88 12.96 2.73
C GLU A 289 -29.48 13.41 4.07
N VAL A 290 -29.51 12.51 5.06
CA VAL A 290 -30.13 12.71 6.36
C VAL A 290 -29.20 12.25 7.48
N GLY A 291 -29.41 12.78 8.70
CA GLY A 291 -28.87 12.21 9.92
C GLY A 291 -29.81 11.13 10.46
N GLY A 292 -29.27 10.21 11.30
CA GLY A 292 -30.07 9.15 11.90
C GLY A 292 -29.25 7.95 12.33
N MET A 293 -29.85 6.78 12.23
CA MET A 293 -29.21 5.50 12.55
C MET A 293 -29.24 4.57 11.33
N PHE A 294 -28.08 4.16 10.86
CA PHE A 294 -27.93 3.24 9.71
C PHE A 294 -27.96 1.79 10.18
N TYR A 295 -28.71 0.97 9.46
CA TYR A 295 -28.81 -0.47 9.64
C TYR A 295 -28.48 -1.19 8.33
N PRO A 296 -27.29 -1.82 8.21
CA PRO A 296 -26.94 -2.61 7.05
C PRO A 296 -27.76 -3.91 6.99
N LEU A 297 -28.22 -4.29 5.80
CA LEU A 297 -28.89 -5.56 5.52
C LEU A 297 -27.98 -6.57 4.82
N VAL A 298 -26.77 -6.13 4.45
CA VAL A 298 -25.74 -6.93 3.80
C VAL A 298 -24.40 -6.74 4.52
N LYS A 299 -23.42 -7.57 4.18
CA LYS A 299 -22.05 -7.47 4.72
C LYS A 299 -21.08 -7.01 3.63
N ARG A 300 -19.88 -6.55 4.05
CA ARG A 300 -18.74 -6.36 3.15
C ARG A 300 -18.52 -7.62 2.29
N GLY A 301 -18.29 -7.47 1.00
CA GLY A 301 -18.11 -8.57 0.05
C GLY A 301 -19.41 -9.16 -0.53
N THR A 302 -20.59 -8.67 -0.13
CA THR A 302 -21.85 -9.09 -0.73
C THR A 302 -21.96 -8.57 -2.16
N TYR A 303 -22.31 -9.43 -3.12
CA TYR A 303 -22.69 -9.01 -4.46
C TYR A 303 -24.15 -8.59 -4.50
N ALA A 304 -24.41 -7.38 -4.95
CA ALA A 304 -25.73 -6.76 -5.00
C ALA A 304 -26.12 -6.42 -6.43
N ALA A 305 -27.39 -6.67 -6.79
CA ALA A 305 -27.97 -6.16 -8.02
C ALA A 305 -28.24 -4.65 -7.88
N GLN A 306 -28.18 -3.91 -8.98
CA GLN A 306 -28.58 -2.50 -8.99
C GLN A 306 -30.01 -2.32 -8.46
N GLY A 307 -30.23 -1.37 -7.56
CA GLY A 307 -31.51 -1.09 -6.91
C GLY A 307 -31.88 -2.03 -5.76
N MET A 308 -31.10 -3.10 -5.49
CA MET A 308 -31.28 -3.96 -4.32
C MET A 308 -31.21 -3.13 -3.03
N VAL A 309 -32.13 -3.34 -2.10
CA VAL A 309 -32.06 -2.71 -0.76
C VAL A 309 -30.93 -3.36 0.03
N ILE A 310 -29.93 -2.59 0.38
CA ILE A 310 -28.71 -3.04 1.07
C ILE A 310 -28.59 -2.51 2.50
N GLY A 311 -29.53 -1.65 2.90
CA GLY A 311 -29.64 -1.08 4.25
C GLY A 311 -30.83 -0.15 4.36
N TYR A 312 -31.01 0.41 5.55
CA TYR A 312 -32.01 1.46 5.77
C TYR A 312 -31.55 2.41 6.88
N VAL A 313 -32.12 3.60 6.90
CA VAL A 313 -31.88 4.62 7.93
C VAL A 313 -33.17 4.84 8.71
N THR A 314 -33.04 4.96 10.03
CA THR A 314 -34.11 5.42 10.92
C THR A 314 -33.81 6.80 11.49
N ASP A 315 -34.85 7.49 11.96
CA ASP A 315 -34.66 8.59 12.90
C ASP A 315 -34.22 8.08 14.30
N TYR A 316 -34.01 8.99 15.25
CA TYR A 316 -33.52 8.66 16.60
C TYR A 316 -34.57 7.99 17.52
N VAL A 317 -35.81 7.83 17.05
CA VAL A 317 -36.87 7.10 17.73
C VAL A 317 -37.25 5.79 17.03
N GLY A 318 -36.45 5.37 16.02
CA GLY A 318 -36.57 4.09 15.35
C GLY A 318 -37.53 4.06 14.17
N LYS A 319 -38.11 5.19 13.75
CA LYS A 319 -38.95 5.26 12.57
C LYS A 319 -38.09 5.23 11.31
N LYS A 320 -38.31 4.26 10.42
CA LYS A 320 -37.62 4.18 9.13
C LYS A 320 -37.94 5.39 8.26
N ILE A 321 -36.88 6.06 7.78
CA ILE A 321 -36.96 7.28 6.97
C ILE A 321 -36.34 7.15 5.57
N LEU A 322 -35.45 6.15 5.35
CA LEU A 322 -34.79 5.96 4.06
C LEU A 322 -34.43 4.50 3.82
N ASP A 323 -34.68 3.99 2.60
CA ASP A 323 -34.04 2.76 2.09
C ASP A 323 -32.73 3.09 1.40
N VAL A 324 -31.65 2.36 1.74
CA VAL A 324 -30.37 2.45 1.07
C VAL A 324 -30.28 1.39 0.01
N ARG A 325 -30.09 1.79 -1.25
CA ARG A 325 -30.09 0.88 -2.40
C ARG A 325 -28.73 0.87 -3.10
N ALA A 326 -28.34 -0.29 -3.63
CA ALA A 326 -27.14 -0.45 -4.42
C ALA A 326 -27.22 0.44 -5.68
N PRO A 327 -26.26 1.36 -5.90
CA PRO A 327 -26.31 2.31 -7.01
C PRO A 327 -25.97 1.64 -8.35
N VAL A 328 -25.23 0.53 -8.30
CA VAL A 328 -24.84 -0.31 -9.45
C VAL A 328 -24.89 -1.78 -9.04
N ALA A 329 -24.93 -2.66 -10.03
CA ALA A 329 -24.64 -4.07 -9.80
C ALA A 329 -23.14 -4.26 -9.53
N GLY A 330 -22.78 -5.01 -8.49
CA GLY A 330 -21.38 -5.21 -8.12
C GLY A 330 -21.20 -5.69 -6.68
N VAL A 331 -19.98 -5.56 -6.17
CA VAL A 331 -19.59 -6.01 -4.84
C VAL A 331 -19.57 -4.85 -3.84
N VAL A 332 -20.09 -5.08 -2.64
CA VAL A 332 -19.99 -4.13 -1.51
C VAL A 332 -18.55 -4.13 -1.00
N LEU A 333 -17.78 -3.10 -1.37
CA LEU A 333 -16.38 -2.93 -0.96
C LEU A 333 -16.28 -2.31 0.44
N PHE A 334 -17.10 -1.30 0.70
CA PHE A 334 -17.23 -0.60 1.96
C PHE A 334 -18.69 -0.62 2.43
N ILE A 335 -18.90 -0.81 3.72
CA ILE A 335 -20.18 -0.59 4.38
C ILE A 335 -19.92 0.01 5.76
N ARG A 336 -20.70 1.04 6.13
CA ARG A 336 -20.58 1.67 7.45
C ARG A 336 -20.78 0.63 8.55
N ALA A 337 -19.83 0.57 9.47
CA ALA A 337 -19.77 -0.43 10.54
C ALA A 337 -20.59 -0.04 11.78
N VAL A 338 -20.89 1.24 11.94
CA VAL A 338 -21.59 1.80 13.12
C VAL A 338 -22.91 2.44 12.73
N PRO A 339 -23.91 2.45 13.63
CA PRO A 339 -25.21 3.03 13.32
C PRO A 339 -25.19 4.56 13.25
N SER A 340 -24.22 5.23 13.88
CA SER A 340 -24.12 6.69 13.90
C SER A 340 -23.97 7.27 12.51
N LEU A 341 -24.84 8.22 12.15
CA LEU A 341 -24.94 8.78 10.82
C LEU A 341 -25.28 10.26 10.84
N VAL A 342 -24.50 11.05 10.11
CA VAL A 342 -24.84 12.43 9.78
C VAL A 342 -25.01 12.61 8.27
N LYS A 343 -25.67 13.69 7.87
CA LYS A 343 -25.78 14.03 6.45
C LYS A 343 -24.39 14.21 5.83
N GLY A 344 -24.17 13.57 4.68
CA GLY A 344 -22.90 13.59 3.95
C GLY A 344 -22.02 12.37 4.20
N ASP A 345 -22.30 11.58 5.22
CA ASP A 345 -21.55 10.35 5.49
C ASP A 345 -21.75 9.32 4.40
N THR A 346 -20.70 8.59 4.06
CA THR A 346 -20.78 7.42 3.19
C THR A 346 -21.40 6.25 3.95
N LEU A 347 -22.42 5.65 3.38
CA LEU A 347 -23.12 4.47 3.89
C LEU A 347 -22.53 3.17 3.34
N VAL A 348 -22.35 3.13 2.03
CA VAL A 348 -21.90 1.96 1.28
C VAL A 348 -21.12 2.44 0.06
N SER A 349 -20.09 1.70 -0.33
CA SER A 349 -19.45 1.81 -1.64
C SER A 349 -19.56 0.49 -2.37
N VAL A 350 -20.09 0.51 -3.59
CA VAL A 350 -20.27 -0.66 -4.45
C VAL A 350 -19.33 -0.58 -5.64
N GLY A 351 -18.51 -1.61 -5.81
CA GLY A 351 -17.59 -1.77 -6.93
C GLY A 351 -18.26 -2.48 -8.10
N ALA A 352 -18.38 -1.82 -9.25
CA ALA A 352 -18.83 -2.44 -10.49
C ALA A 352 -17.71 -3.31 -11.07
N VAL A 353 -18.01 -4.60 -11.29
CA VAL A 353 -17.05 -5.56 -11.85
C VAL A 353 -16.84 -5.28 -13.34
N GLY A 354 -15.61 -5.34 -13.80
CA GLY A 354 -15.19 -5.10 -15.17
C GLY A 354 -13.99 -5.94 -15.59
N SER A 355 -13.15 -5.42 -16.48
CA SER A 355 -11.96 -6.09 -17.02
C SER A 355 -10.78 -5.13 -17.09
N ASP A 356 -9.56 -5.67 -16.97
CA ASP A 356 -8.31 -4.92 -17.13
C ASP A 356 -7.82 -4.88 -18.60
N GLU A 357 -8.45 -5.61 -19.53
CA GLU A 357 -7.99 -5.82 -20.92
C GLU A 357 -7.64 -4.53 -21.67
N LYS A 358 -8.35 -3.43 -21.41
CA LYS A 358 -8.09 -2.14 -22.07
C LYS A 358 -6.85 -1.42 -21.53
N TYR A 359 -6.30 -1.88 -20.41
CA TYR A 359 -5.16 -1.24 -19.73
C TYR A 359 -3.88 -2.08 -19.80
N VAL A 360 -4.01 -3.41 -19.98
CA VAL A 360 -2.89 -4.34 -20.15
C VAL A 360 -2.59 -4.45 -21.66
N LYS A 361 -1.55 -3.74 -22.13
CA LYS A 361 -1.12 -3.75 -23.53
C LYS A 361 0.32 -4.24 -23.63
#